data_29f0276e7f26cfb063b06c9e6e5516ea
#
_entry.id   29f0276e7f26cfb063b06c9e6e5516ea
#
_cell.length_a   1.000
_cell.length_b   1.000
_cell.length_c   1.000
_cell.angle_alpha   90.00
_cell.angle_beta   90.00
_cell.angle_gamma   90.00
#
_symmetry.space_group_name_H-M   'P 1'
#
loop_
_entity.id
_entity.type
_entity.pdbx_description
1 polymer ?
#
loop_
_entity_poly.entity_id
_entity_poly.type
_entity_poly.pdbx_seq_one_letter_code
_entity_poly.pdbx_strand_id
1 'polypeptide(L)'
;KKTILIVGGSLGARTINNCVMEGLDKIKASGAQFIWQTGKIYIGEARAAVAQAGELPMLHVTDFISDMAAAYSAADLIISRAGAGSISEFCLLQKPVILVPSPNVAEDHQTKNALALVNKNAALYIKDAAAKEALLDKAVETVKQPETLKSLSTNIAKLAFTDSANVIAREVFKL
;
A
#
# COMPACT_ATOMS: atom_id res chain seq x y z
N LYS A 1 -6.35 17.82 2.32
CA LYS A 1 -5.97 17.12 1.08
C LYS A 1 -5.94 15.61 1.33
N LYS A 2 -6.27 14.83 0.32
CA LYS A 2 -6.19 13.37 0.40
C LYS A 2 -4.73 12.92 0.39
N THR A 3 -4.42 11.88 1.16
CA THR A 3 -3.07 11.36 1.34
C THR A 3 -2.97 9.91 0.89
N ILE A 4 -1.98 9.62 0.05
CA ILE A 4 -1.62 8.27 -0.40
C ILE A 4 -0.31 7.86 0.32
N LEU A 5 -0.36 6.75 1.03
CA LEU A 5 0.81 6.14 1.65
C LEU A 5 1.34 5.00 0.77
N ILE A 6 2.61 5.07 0.42
CA ILE A 6 3.30 4.05 -0.39
C ILE A 6 4.32 3.35 0.49
N VAL A 7 4.16 2.04 0.68
CA VAL A 7 4.99 1.24 1.59
C VAL A 7 5.65 0.09 0.82
N GLY A 8 6.97 0.08 0.81
CA GLY A 8 7.76 -0.98 0.18
C GLY A 8 8.32 -2.03 1.16
N GLY A 9 8.08 -1.84 2.45
CA GLY A 9 8.75 -2.63 3.48
C GLY A 9 10.21 -2.19 3.73
N SER A 10 10.90 -2.80 4.68
CA SER A 10 12.24 -2.39 5.11
C SER A 10 13.31 -2.47 4.00
N LEU A 11 13.18 -3.44 3.11
CA LEU A 11 14.09 -3.61 1.96
C LEU A 11 13.64 -2.83 0.72
N GLY A 12 12.41 -2.38 0.70
CA GLY A 12 11.79 -1.73 -0.44
C GLY A 12 11.17 -2.70 -1.45
N ALA A 13 10.34 -2.17 -2.33
CA ALA A 13 9.70 -2.89 -3.42
C ALA A 13 10.12 -2.24 -4.74
N ARG A 14 10.99 -2.89 -5.51
CA ARG A 14 11.59 -2.33 -6.72
C ARG A 14 10.55 -1.79 -7.70
N THR A 15 9.57 -2.61 -8.06
CA THR A 15 8.54 -2.21 -9.05
C THR A 15 7.75 -1.00 -8.56
N ILE A 16 7.31 -1.00 -7.30
CA ILE A 16 6.56 0.13 -6.73
C ILE A 16 7.43 1.39 -6.73
N ASN A 17 8.68 1.29 -6.29
CA ASN A 17 9.60 2.42 -6.28
C ASN A 17 9.87 2.98 -7.68
N ASN A 18 10.06 2.12 -8.68
CA ASN A 18 10.25 2.53 -10.06
C ASN A 18 9.00 3.26 -10.60
N CYS A 19 7.80 2.75 -10.31
CA CYS A 19 6.56 3.43 -10.69
C CYS A 19 6.47 4.85 -10.15
N VAL A 20 6.90 5.04 -8.89
CA VAL A 20 6.88 6.36 -8.26
C VAL A 20 7.93 7.28 -8.88
N MET A 21 9.18 6.81 -9.03
CA MET A 21 10.26 7.61 -9.63
C MET A 21 9.94 8.05 -11.06
N GLU A 22 9.38 7.16 -11.86
CA GLU A 22 9.01 7.47 -13.25
C GLU A 22 7.72 8.31 -13.37
N GLY A 23 6.90 8.32 -12.33
CA GLY A 23 5.60 8.98 -12.31
C GLY A 23 5.53 10.27 -11.47
N LEU A 24 6.66 10.92 -11.17
CA LEU A 24 6.69 12.14 -10.35
C LEU A 24 5.86 13.29 -10.92
N ASP A 25 5.77 13.40 -12.26
CA ASP A 25 4.90 14.37 -12.90
C ASP A 25 3.41 14.12 -12.62
N LYS A 26 2.99 12.87 -12.59
CA LYS A 26 1.63 12.48 -12.20
C LYS A 26 1.34 12.82 -10.74
N ILE A 27 2.31 12.61 -9.86
CA ILE A 27 2.23 12.99 -8.45
C ILE A 27 2.05 14.51 -8.34
N LYS A 28 2.88 15.28 -9.04
CA LYS A 28 2.81 16.73 -9.07
C LYS A 28 1.45 17.26 -9.52
N ALA A 29 0.89 16.65 -10.56
CA ALA A 29 -0.40 17.05 -11.13
C ALA A 29 -1.62 16.54 -10.34
N SER A 30 -1.46 15.59 -9.44
CA SER A 30 -2.57 14.87 -8.79
C SER A 30 -3.42 15.70 -7.85
N GLY A 31 -2.83 16.70 -7.18
CA GLY A 31 -3.45 17.45 -6.09
C GLY A 31 -3.52 16.72 -4.75
N ALA A 32 -3.07 15.46 -4.68
CA ALA A 32 -2.99 14.67 -3.46
C ALA A 32 -1.64 14.88 -2.73
N GLN A 33 -1.57 14.42 -1.50
CA GLN A 33 -0.32 14.31 -0.73
C GLN A 33 0.18 12.85 -0.77
N PHE A 34 1.49 12.69 -0.69
CA PHE A 34 2.12 11.38 -0.73
C PHE A 34 3.14 11.22 0.40
N ILE A 35 3.09 10.08 1.06
CA ILE A 35 4.13 9.60 1.96
C ILE A 35 4.71 8.36 1.30
N TRP A 36 6.00 8.39 0.94
CA TRP A 36 6.65 7.32 0.21
C TRP A 36 7.81 6.77 1.01
N GLN A 37 7.63 5.54 1.50
CA GLN A 37 8.69 4.74 2.13
C GLN A 37 9.34 3.86 1.08
N THR A 38 10.58 4.17 0.77
CA THR A 38 11.34 3.53 -0.31
C THR A 38 12.02 2.23 0.10
N GLY A 39 12.32 2.05 1.39
CA GLY A 39 13.30 1.09 1.90
C GLY A 39 14.74 1.60 1.74
N LYS A 40 15.64 1.04 2.53
CA LYS A 40 17.04 1.52 2.63
C LYS A 40 17.81 1.44 1.32
N ILE A 41 17.51 0.44 0.48
CA ILE A 41 18.25 0.22 -0.77
C ILE A 41 17.97 1.30 -1.80
N TYR A 42 16.73 1.83 -1.84
CA TYR A 42 16.26 2.71 -2.92
C TYR A 42 16.24 4.19 -2.58
N ILE A 43 16.52 4.58 -1.34
CA ILE A 43 16.38 5.98 -0.90
C ILE A 43 17.29 6.95 -1.68
N GLY A 44 18.50 6.52 -2.04
CA GLY A 44 19.43 7.33 -2.81
C GLY A 44 18.90 7.65 -4.22
N GLU A 45 18.46 6.64 -4.94
CA GLU A 45 17.86 6.80 -6.28
C GLU A 45 16.58 7.63 -6.23
N ALA A 46 15.72 7.37 -5.23
CA ALA A 46 14.47 8.09 -5.04
C ALA A 46 14.70 9.59 -4.81
N ARG A 47 15.63 9.94 -3.94
CA ARG A 47 15.98 11.35 -3.69
C ARG A 47 16.58 12.03 -4.91
N ALA A 48 17.43 11.33 -5.67
CA ALA A 48 17.98 11.85 -6.92
C ALA A 48 16.88 12.12 -7.95
N ALA A 49 15.94 11.20 -8.14
CA ALA A 49 14.81 11.38 -9.03
C ALA A 49 13.93 12.57 -8.64
N VAL A 50 13.63 12.71 -7.35
CA VAL A 50 12.84 13.85 -6.82
C VAL A 50 13.57 15.18 -7.04
N ALA A 51 14.88 15.24 -6.81
CA ALA A 51 15.68 16.44 -7.04
C ALA A 51 15.68 16.88 -8.52
N GLN A 52 15.72 15.90 -9.45
CA GLN A 52 15.62 16.18 -10.89
C GLN A 52 14.23 16.67 -11.32
N ALA A 53 13.18 16.17 -10.67
CA ALA A 53 11.80 16.59 -10.96
C ALA A 53 11.45 17.98 -10.42
N GLY A 54 12.30 18.57 -9.58
CA GLY A 54 12.11 19.88 -8.96
C GLY A 54 11.29 19.83 -7.68
N GLU A 55 10.70 20.95 -7.31
CA GLU A 55 9.94 21.04 -6.06
C GLU A 55 8.66 20.22 -6.08
N LEU A 56 8.55 19.30 -5.11
CA LEU A 56 7.39 18.45 -4.86
C LEU A 56 6.96 18.52 -3.39
N PRO A 57 6.43 19.66 -2.93
CA PRO A 57 6.10 19.87 -1.51
C PRO A 57 5.01 18.94 -0.99
N MET A 58 4.25 18.28 -1.90
CA MET A 58 3.23 17.30 -1.55
C MET A 58 3.79 15.89 -1.33
N LEU A 59 5.07 15.65 -1.62
CA LEU A 59 5.70 14.33 -1.54
C LEU A 59 6.74 14.29 -0.41
N HIS A 60 6.47 13.47 0.59
CA HIS A 60 7.43 13.13 1.64
C HIS A 60 8.11 11.80 1.33
N VAL A 61 9.43 11.81 1.18
CA VAL A 61 10.24 10.61 0.85
C VAL A 61 11.12 10.22 2.03
N THR A 62 11.02 8.97 2.45
CA THR A 62 11.82 8.41 3.54
C THR A 62 12.22 6.96 3.25
N ASP A 63 13.34 6.53 3.80
CA ASP A 63 13.76 5.13 3.73
C ASP A 63 12.97 4.23 4.69
N PHE A 64 12.62 4.77 5.85
CA PHE A 64 11.92 4.06 6.91
C PHE A 64 10.93 4.99 7.64
N ILE A 65 9.80 4.44 8.05
CA ILE A 65 8.80 5.14 8.87
C ILE A 65 8.86 4.55 10.27
N SER A 66 9.30 5.34 11.23
CA SER A 66 9.39 4.93 12.64
C SER A 66 8.01 4.90 13.33
N ASP A 67 7.14 5.83 12.96
CA ASP A 67 5.76 5.92 13.47
C ASP A 67 4.76 5.51 12.38
N MET A 68 4.61 4.20 12.19
CA MET A 68 3.63 3.65 11.25
C MET A 68 2.19 3.97 11.64
N ALA A 69 1.90 4.12 12.93
CA ALA A 69 0.55 4.48 13.39
C ALA A 69 0.16 5.87 12.88
N ALA A 70 1.04 6.84 12.99
CA ALA A 70 0.82 8.19 12.44
C ALA A 70 0.66 8.17 10.91
N ALA A 71 1.51 7.41 10.20
CA ALA A 71 1.43 7.27 8.75
C ALA A 71 0.11 6.65 8.30
N TYR A 72 -0.34 5.57 8.95
CA TYR A 72 -1.63 4.96 8.68
C TYR A 72 -2.79 5.90 9.00
N SER A 73 -2.72 6.63 10.10
CA SER A 73 -3.76 7.61 10.46
C SER A 73 -3.91 8.70 9.40
N ALA A 74 -2.79 9.18 8.85
CA ALA A 74 -2.78 10.20 7.81
C ALA A 74 -3.28 9.69 6.44
N ALA A 75 -3.15 8.40 6.16
CA ALA A 75 -3.46 7.82 4.86
C ALA A 75 -4.95 7.64 4.61
N ASP A 76 -5.41 8.10 3.45
CA ASP A 76 -6.73 7.77 2.89
C ASP A 76 -6.68 6.52 2.01
N LEU A 77 -5.55 6.27 1.38
CA LEU A 77 -5.30 5.10 0.52
C LEU A 77 -3.87 4.62 0.70
N ILE A 78 -3.67 3.31 0.69
CA ILE A 78 -2.34 2.69 0.82
C ILE A 78 -1.99 1.95 -0.47
N ILE A 79 -0.74 2.02 -0.89
CA ILE A 79 -0.14 1.17 -1.92
C ILE A 79 0.89 0.28 -1.23
N SER A 80 0.78 -1.04 -1.38
CA SER A 80 1.67 -2.00 -0.72
C SER A 80 1.79 -3.31 -1.49
N ARG A 81 2.84 -4.07 -1.16
CA ARG A 81 2.88 -5.50 -1.45
C ARG A 81 1.82 -6.25 -0.64
N ALA A 82 1.50 -7.48 -1.03
CA ALA A 82 0.45 -8.28 -0.45
C ALA A 82 0.96 -9.34 0.54
N GLY A 83 1.90 -8.95 1.42
CA GLY A 83 2.36 -9.79 2.52
C GLY A 83 1.27 -9.99 3.57
N ALA A 84 1.20 -11.20 4.16
CA ALA A 84 0.15 -11.55 5.11
C ALA A 84 0.09 -10.63 6.34
N GLY A 85 1.25 -10.26 6.88
CA GLY A 85 1.33 -9.35 8.04
C GLY A 85 0.77 -7.96 7.72
N SER A 86 1.16 -7.38 6.58
CA SER A 86 0.67 -6.08 6.13
C SER A 86 -0.84 -6.10 5.87
N ILE A 87 -1.35 -7.15 5.24
CA ILE A 87 -2.79 -7.32 5.00
C ILE A 87 -3.57 -7.37 6.30
N SER A 88 -3.08 -8.11 7.31
CA SER A 88 -3.72 -8.16 8.63
C SER A 88 -3.80 -6.78 9.27
N GLU A 89 -2.75 -5.98 9.17
CA GLU A 89 -2.74 -4.59 9.66
C GLU A 89 -3.78 -3.73 8.92
N PHE A 90 -3.85 -3.83 7.59
CA PHE A 90 -4.82 -3.05 6.80
C PHE A 90 -6.27 -3.41 7.14
N CYS A 91 -6.55 -4.69 7.40
CA CYS A 91 -7.85 -5.15 7.86
C CYS A 91 -8.22 -4.54 9.22
N LEU A 92 -7.31 -4.62 10.18
CA LEU A 92 -7.52 -4.07 11.54
C LEU A 92 -7.72 -2.55 11.52
N LEU A 93 -6.96 -1.85 10.68
CA LEU A 93 -7.00 -0.40 10.56
C LEU A 93 -8.07 0.10 9.58
N GLN A 94 -8.79 -0.81 8.93
CA GLN A 94 -9.86 -0.50 7.97
C GLN A 94 -9.40 0.40 6.83
N LYS A 95 -8.16 0.22 6.37
CA LYS A 95 -7.56 1.10 5.35
C LYS A 95 -7.80 0.59 3.94
N PRO A 96 -8.33 1.44 3.05
CA PRO A 96 -8.35 1.15 1.62
C PRO A 96 -6.94 0.91 1.09
N VAL A 97 -6.75 -0.13 0.30
CA VAL A 97 -5.43 -0.52 -0.20
C VAL A 97 -5.47 -0.95 -1.66
N ILE A 98 -4.43 -0.56 -2.41
CA ILE A 98 -4.07 -1.15 -3.70
C ILE A 98 -2.92 -2.10 -3.45
N LEU A 99 -3.14 -3.37 -3.71
CA LEU A 99 -2.15 -4.42 -3.54
C LEU A 99 -1.43 -4.69 -4.86
N VAL A 100 -0.10 -4.71 -4.78
CA VAL A 100 0.79 -5.09 -5.89
C VAL A 100 1.59 -6.31 -5.43
N PRO A 101 1.08 -7.53 -5.64
CA PRO A 101 1.74 -8.75 -5.17
C PRO A 101 3.13 -8.91 -5.75
N SER A 102 4.09 -9.33 -4.92
CA SER A 102 5.43 -9.66 -5.40
C SER A 102 5.38 -10.96 -6.21
N PRO A 103 5.95 -10.98 -7.43
CA PRO A 103 6.03 -12.20 -8.23
C PRO A 103 7.14 -13.16 -7.78
N ASN A 104 8.05 -12.68 -6.91
CA ASN A 104 9.28 -13.38 -6.51
C ASN A 104 9.15 -14.14 -5.18
N VAL A 105 7.93 -14.42 -4.74
CA VAL A 105 7.68 -15.22 -3.53
C VAL A 105 7.26 -16.63 -3.87
N ALA A 106 7.64 -17.61 -3.01
CA ALA A 106 7.31 -19.00 -3.20
C ALA A 106 5.79 -19.21 -3.33
N GLU A 107 5.39 -20.13 -4.24
CA GLU A 107 4.00 -20.54 -4.45
C GLU A 107 3.00 -19.40 -4.73
N ASP A 108 3.48 -18.23 -5.14
CA ASP A 108 2.66 -17.08 -5.47
C ASP A 108 1.71 -16.65 -4.32
N HIS A 109 2.18 -16.77 -3.07
CA HIS A 109 1.40 -16.47 -1.89
C HIS A 109 0.82 -15.06 -1.87
N GLN A 110 1.57 -14.07 -2.36
CA GLN A 110 1.09 -12.69 -2.34
C GLN A 110 -0.07 -12.46 -3.30
N THR A 111 -0.07 -13.07 -4.48
CA THR A 111 -1.22 -13.00 -5.40
C THR A 111 -2.46 -13.65 -4.76
N LYS A 112 -2.31 -14.82 -4.14
CA LYS A 112 -3.41 -15.49 -3.43
C LYS A 112 -3.96 -14.62 -2.29
N ASN A 113 -3.08 -14.00 -1.51
CA ASN A 113 -3.47 -13.09 -0.43
C ASN A 113 -4.26 -11.89 -0.97
N ALA A 114 -3.79 -11.26 -2.05
CA ALA A 114 -4.46 -10.13 -2.66
C ALA A 114 -5.85 -10.51 -3.20
N LEU A 115 -5.95 -11.61 -3.94
CA LEU A 115 -7.21 -12.08 -4.52
C LEU A 115 -8.25 -12.44 -3.46
N ALA A 116 -7.84 -12.94 -2.30
CA ALA A 116 -8.74 -13.20 -1.19
C ALA A 116 -9.48 -11.93 -0.72
N LEU A 117 -8.81 -10.77 -0.75
CA LEU A 117 -9.44 -9.49 -0.44
C LEU A 117 -10.25 -8.95 -1.63
N VAL A 118 -9.69 -9.01 -2.82
CA VAL A 118 -10.32 -8.51 -4.05
C VAL A 118 -11.65 -9.21 -4.33
N ASN A 119 -11.71 -10.52 -4.14
CA ASN A 119 -12.93 -11.32 -4.31
C ASN A 119 -14.05 -10.92 -3.34
N LYS A 120 -13.74 -10.20 -2.27
CA LYS A 120 -14.68 -9.63 -1.31
C LYS A 120 -14.87 -8.12 -1.48
N ASN A 121 -14.40 -7.56 -2.56
CA ASN A 121 -14.38 -6.10 -2.83
C ASN A 121 -13.71 -5.29 -1.70
N ALA A 122 -12.72 -5.88 -1.04
CA ALA A 122 -12.03 -5.31 0.13
C ALA A 122 -10.68 -4.67 -0.20
N ALA A 123 -10.17 -4.85 -1.41
CA ALA A 123 -8.94 -4.24 -1.92
C ALA A 123 -8.98 -4.10 -3.43
N LEU A 124 -8.13 -3.23 -3.95
CA LEU A 124 -7.79 -3.18 -5.37
C LEU A 124 -6.49 -3.96 -5.62
N TYR A 125 -6.32 -4.43 -6.83
CA TYR A 125 -5.21 -5.28 -7.24
C TYR A 125 -4.63 -4.82 -8.56
N ILE A 126 -3.30 -4.76 -8.62
CA ILE A 126 -2.55 -4.51 -9.85
C ILE A 126 -1.42 -5.53 -9.92
N LYS A 127 -1.33 -6.24 -11.03
CA LYS A 127 -0.20 -7.14 -11.29
C LYS A 127 1.11 -6.37 -11.32
N ASP A 128 2.17 -6.94 -10.78
CA ASP A 128 3.50 -6.33 -10.78
C ASP A 128 3.95 -5.89 -12.18
N ALA A 129 3.74 -6.73 -13.18
CA ALA A 129 4.07 -6.43 -14.58
C ALA A 129 3.27 -5.26 -15.20
N ALA A 130 2.08 -4.97 -14.69
CA ALA A 130 1.23 -3.88 -15.16
C ALA A 130 1.36 -2.60 -14.31
N ALA A 131 2.10 -2.65 -13.21
CA ALA A 131 2.16 -1.56 -12.23
C ALA A 131 2.72 -0.26 -12.82
N LYS A 132 3.73 -0.34 -13.66
CA LYS A 132 4.37 0.84 -14.29
C LYS A 132 3.35 1.76 -14.97
N GLU A 133 2.40 1.19 -15.67
CA GLU A 133 1.43 1.95 -16.47
C GLU A 133 0.16 2.29 -15.70
N ALA A 134 -0.23 1.45 -14.74
CA ALA A 134 -1.55 1.53 -14.11
C ALA A 134 -1.54 2.03 -12.67
N LEU A 135 -0.47 1.84 -11.91
CA LEU A 135 -0.49 2.00 -10.45
C LEU A 135 -0.83 3.42 -9.99
N LEU A 136 -0.08 4.39 -10.45
CA LEU A 136 -0.26 5.79 -10.02
C LEU A 136 -1.59 6.37 -10.52
N ASP A 137 -1.97 6.09 -11.75
CA ASP A 137 -3.24 6.56 -12.30
C ASP A 137 -4.41 6.00 -11.50
N LYS A 138 -4.35 4.70 -11.19
CA LYS A 138 -5.37 4.05 -10.36
C LYS A 138 -5.42 4.62 -8.94
N ALA A 139 -4.27 4.88 -8.34
CA ALA A 139 -4.19 5.45 -7.01
C ALA A 139 -4.76 6.88 -6.96
N VAL A 140 -4.36 7.73 -7.89
CA VAL A 140 -4.84 9.12 -7.99
C VAL A 140 -6.33 9.19 -8.29
N GLU A 141 -6.83 8.31 -9.15
CA GLU A 141 -8.26 8.17 -9.43
C GLU A 141 -9.03 7.75 -8.17
N THR A 142 -8.59 6.65 -7.55
CA THR A 142 -9.27 6.05 -6.40
C THR A 142 -9.34 6.98 -5.20
N VAL A 143 -8.24 7.68 -4.89
CA VAL A 143 -8.19 8.56 -3.71
C VAL A 143 -9.15 9.76 -3.82
N LYS A 144 -9.57 10.10 -5.03
CA LYS A 144 -10.57 11.16 -5.31
C LYS A 144 -12.02 10.69 -5.25
N GLN A 145 -12.25 9.39 -5.05
CA GLN A 145 -13.58 8.77 -5.05
C GLN A 145 -14.00 8.41 -3.62
N PRO A 146 -14.71 9.28 -2.89
CA PRO A 146 -15.08 9.04 -1.48
C PRO A 146 -15.89 7.76 -1.28
N GLU A 147 -16.81 7.46 -2.17
CA GLU A 147 -17.66 6.26 -2.09
C GLU A 147 -16.85 4.97 -2.28
N THR A 148 -15.88 4.98 -3.19
CA THR A 148 -14.97 3.84 -3.38
C THR A 148 -14.11 3.61 -2.15
N LEU A 149 -13.51 4.66 -1.58
CA LEU A 149 -12.73 4.57 -0.35
C LEU A 149 -13.57 4.04 0.81
N LYS A 150 -14.79 4.54 0.97
CA LYS A 150 -15.72 4.09 2.01
C LYS A 150 -16.09 2.62 1.84
N SER A 151 -16.40 2.20 0.63
CA SER A 151 -16.74 0.80 0.31
C SER A 151 -15.56 -0.14 0.63
N LEU A 152 -14.36 0.20 0.18
CA LEU A 152 -13.15 -0.58 0.46
C LEU A 152 -12.89 -0.67 1.97
N SER A 153 -12.98 0.43 2.69
CA SER A 153 -12.81 0.49 4.15
C SER A 153 -13.82 -0.40 4.88
N THR A 154 -15.09 -0.30 4.52
CA THR A 154 -16.16 -1.11 5.11
C THR A 154 -15.95 -2.60 4.85
N ASN A 155 -15.57 -2.97 3.63
CA ASN A 155 -15.41 -4.36 3.24
C ASN A 155 -14.15 -4.99 3.87
N ILE A 156 -13.02 -4.27 3.90
CA ILE A 156 -11.79 -4.78 4.51
C ILE A 156 -11.93 -4.94 6.03
N ALA A 157 -12.70 -4.08 6.68
CA ALA A 157 -12.98 -4.17 8.11
C ALA A 157 -13.65 -5.50 8.50
N LYS A 158 -14.47 -6.07 7.62
CA LYS A 158 -15.14 -7.36 7.84
C LYS A 158 -14.16 -8.54 7.85
N LEU A 159 -12.95 -8.37 7.34
CA LEU A 159 -11.91 -9.39 7.27
C LEU A 159 -10.90 -9.30 8.42
N ALA A 160 -11.10 -8.37 9.36
CA ALA A 160 -10.23 -8.21 10.51
C ALA A 160 -10.40 -9.36 11.50
N PHE A 161 -9.29 -10.04 11.81
CA PHE A 161 -9.25 -11.05 12.87
C PHE A 161 -8.88 -10.36 14.20
N THR A 162 -9.85 -9.70 14.82
CA THR A 162 -9.66 -8.99 16.09
C THR A 162 -9.50 -9.95 17.30
N ASP A 163 -9.81 -11.23 17.11
CA ASP A 163 -9.85 -12.24 18.17
C ASP A 163 -8.84 -13.39 17.92
N SER A 164 -7.73 -13.11 17.24
CA SER A 164 -6.74 -14.12 16.88
C SER A 164 -6.15 -14.88 18.07
N ALA A 165 -5.93 -14.21 19.23
CA ALA A 165 -5.45 -14.84 20.45
C ALA A 165 -6.45 -15.85 21.01
N ASN A 166 -7.73 -15.51 21.02
CA ASN A 166 -8.80 -16.41 21.46
C ASN A 166 -9.03 -17.58 20.50
N VAL A 167 -8.89 -17.35 19.19
CA VAL A 167 -8.96 -18.42 18.18
C VAL A 167 -7.83 -19.41 18.38
N ILE A 168 -6.59 -18.96 18.56
CA ILE A 168 -5.44 -19.82 18.84
C ILE A 168 -5.64 -20.58 20.15
N ALA A 169 -6.08 -19.93 21.21
CA ALA A 169 -6.35 -20.58 22.49
C ALA A 169 -7.40 -21.68 22.37
N ARG A 170 -8.51 -21.42 21.63
CA ARG A 170 -9.54 -22.44 21.39
C ARG A 170 -9.02 -23.65 20.60
N GLU A 171 -8.16 -23.44 19.62
CA GLU A 171 -7.58 -24.55 18.86
C GLU A 171 -6.60 -25.36 19.72
N VAL A 172 -5.81 -24.72 20.58
CA VAL A 172 -4.90 -25.40 21.52
C VAL A 172 -5.66 -26.23 22.55
N PHE A 173 -6.81 -25.77 23.03
CA PHE A 173 -7.64 -26.51 24.00
C PHE A 173 -8.46 -27.64 23.38
N LYS A 174 -8.47 -27.80 22.07
CA LYS A 174 -9.09 -28.95 21.38
C LYS A 174 -8.12 -30.15 21.22
N LEU A 175 -6.83 -29.97 21.51
CA LEU A 175 -5.80 -31.01 21.51
C LEU A 175 -5.72 -31.70 22.85
#